data_e42566f2b42977284b34f49dbd484cf9
#
_entry.id   e42566f2b42977284b34f49dbd484cf9
#
_cell.length_a   1.000
_cell.length_b   1.000
_cell.length_c   1.000
_cell.angle_alpha   90.00
_cell.angle_beta   90.00
_cell.angle_gamma   90.00
#
_symmetry.space_group_name_H-M   'P 1'
#
loop_
_entity.id
_entity.type
_entity.pdbx_description
1 polymer ?
#
loop_
_entity_poly.entity_id
_entity_poly.type
_entity_poly.pdbx_seq_one_letter_code
_entity_poly.pdbx_strand_id
1 'polypeptide(L)'
;MFKKYLVPLFLISLIAQANLSWGDTYNFRHTKWGMTPEEVIASEAMTPTEKDETKIKYKTRILNKNVELLYLFAQNKLIGASYLLDENYINSERFLKTYDRFKGELIKKYGPPKKDITHWKNDTYKSDRSKWGKALSFGYVEYFTYWEAPGTTVSCELKEQNYYVLCSIDYWSMELSNLLDKNETKDKPDPF
;
A
#
# COMPACT_ATOMS: atom_id res chain seq x y z
N MET A 1 -58.47 -25.01 -55.04
CA MET A 1 -58.58 -25.04 -53.57
C MET A 1 -57.17 -25.23 -53.05
N PHE A 2 -56.36 -24.13 -52.86
CA PHE A 2 -54.97 -24.21 -52.43
C PHE A 2 -54.91 -23.85 -50.96
N LYS A 3 -54.51 -24.80 -50.12
CA LYS A 3 -54.23 -24.58 -48.70
C LYS A 3 -52.85 -23.96 -48.56
N LYS A 4 -52.77 -22.71 -48.09
CA LYS A 4 -51.56 -22.03 -47.70
C LYS A 4 -51.14 -22.57 -46.34
N TYR A 5 -49.95 -23.20 -46.26
CA TYR A 5 -49.32 -23.54 -44.99
C TYR A 5 -48.51 -22.32 -44.51
N LEU A 6 -48.91 -21.79 -43.36
CA LEU A 6 -48.16 -20.74 -42.64
C LEU A 6 -47.04 -21.44 -41.87
N VAL A 7 -45.78 -21.10 -42.22
CA VAL A 7 -44.63 -21.54 -41.46
C VAL A 7 -44.40 -20.49 -40.36
N PRO A 8 -44.38 -20.85 -39.09
CA PRO A 8 -44.06 -19.87 -38.01
C PRO A 8 -42.56 -19.56 -38.05
N LEU A 9 -42.24 -18.28 -38.20
CA LEU A 9 -40.90 -17.72 -38.11
C LEU A 9 -40.47 -17.78 -36.63
N PHE A 10 -39.64 -18.77 -36.26
CA PHE A 10 -38.98 -18.78 -34.94
C PHE A 10 -37.92 -17.68 -34.92
N LEU A 11 -38.22 -16.58 -34.24
CA LEU A 11 -37.26 -15.56 -33.88
C LEU A 11 -36.35 -16.16 -32.80
N ILE A 12 -35.14 -16.62 -33.20
CA ILE A 12 -34.08 -16.95 -32.28
C ILE A 12 -33.52 -15.61 -31.79
N SER A 13 -33.95 -15.18 -30.60
CA SER A 13 -33.30 -14.07 -29.89
C SER A 13 -31.91 -14.50 -29.46
N LEU A 14 -30.88 -14.04 -30.19
CA LEU A 14 -29.49 -14.15 -29.82
C LEU A 14 -29.26 -13.23 -28.60
N ILE A 15 -29.41 -13.81 -27.40
CA ILE A 15 -28.98 -13.11 -26.17
C ILE A 15 -27.45 -13.08 -26.25
N ALA A 16 -26.92 -11.94 -26.69
CA ALA A 16 -25.52 -11.62 -26.51
C ALA A 16 -25.26 -11.58 -25.00
N GLN A 17 -24.72 -12.66 -24.46
CA GLN A 17 -24.11 -12.63 -23.13
C GLN A 17 -22.95 -11.64 -23.21
N ALA A 18 -23.18 -10.42 -22.75
CA ALA A 18 -22.12 -9.51 -22.44
C ALA A 18 -21.29 -10.20 -21.33
N ASN A 19 -20.17 -10.80 -21.72
CA ASN A 19 -19.12 -11.16 -20.78
C ASN A 19 -18.68 -9.85 -20.14
N LEU A 20 -19.26 -9.50 -18.98
CA LEU A 20 -18.65 -8.54 -18.10
C LEU A 20 -17.30 -9.16 -17.73
N SER A 21 -16.27 -8.74 -18.43
CA SER A 21 -14.92 -8.88 -17.97
C SER A 21 -14.86 -8.16 -16.61
N TRP A 22 -14.87 -8.93 -15.54
CA TRP A 22 -14.51 -8.45 -14.22
C TRP A 22 -13.05 -8.01 -14.39
N GLY A 23 -12.85 -6.70 -14.61
CA GLY A 23 -11.52 -6.13 -14.77
C GLY A 23 -10.67 -6.61 -13.60
N ASP A 24 -9.46 -7.07 -13.90
CA ASP A 24 -8.50 -7.55 -12.92
C ASP A 24 -8.31 -6.50 -11.85
N THR A 25 -8.99 -6.66 -10.70
CA THR A 25 -8.88 -5.74 -9.57
C THR A 25 -7.55 -5.99 -8.90
N TYR A 26 -6.59 -5.12 -9.17
CA TYR A 26 -5.30 -5.13 -8.49
C TYR A 26 -5.46 -4.59 -7.06
N ASN A 27 -4.71 -5.18 -6.14
CA ASN A 27 -4.68 -4.74 -4.74
C ASN A 27 -3.71 -3.56 -4.54
N PHE A 28 -2.59 -3.59 -5.27
CA PHE A 28 -1.58 -2.55 -5.25
C PHE A 28 -0.91 -2.41 -6.62
N ARG A 29 -0.92 -1.21 -7.22
CA ARG A 29 -0.40 -0.95 -8.57
C ARG A 29 -0.94 -1.98 -9.58
N HIS A 30 -0.09 -2.79 -10.17
CA HIS A 30 -0.42 -3.84 -11.13
C HIS A 30 -0.31 -5.25 -10.52
N THR A 31 -0.32 -5.36 -9.18
CA THR A 31 -0.14 -6.62 -8.47
C THR A 31 -1.37 -7.04 -7.67
N LYS A 32 -1.49 -8.33 -7.42
CA LYS A 32 -2.48 -8.95 -6.54
C LYS A 32 -1.77 -9.58 -5.35
N TRP A 33 -2.39 -9.58 -4.18
CA TRP A 33 -1.87 -10.31 -3.04
C TRP A 33 -1.73 -11.80 -3.39
N GLY A 34 -0.65 -12.42 -2.92
CA GLY A 34 -0.32 -13.81 -3.18
C GLY A 34 0.49 -14.06 -4.46
N MET A 35 0.76 -13.05 -5.30
CA MET A 35 1.69 -13.17 -6.44
C MET A 35 3.08 -13.58 -5.95
N THR A 36 3.79 -14.38 -6.79
CA THR A 36 5.19 -14.71 -6.56
C THR A 36 6.11 -13.52 -6.88
N PRO A 37 7.38 -13.51 -6.41
CA PRO A 37 8.36 -12.51 -6.78
C PRO A 37 8.52 -12.32 -8.29
N GLU A 38 8.50 -13.42 -9.05
CA GLU A 38 8.64 -13.41 -10.52
C GLU A 38 7.45 -12.73 -11.20
N GLU A 39 6.22 -13.03 -10.73
CA GLU A 39 5.00 -12.39 -11.25
C GLU A 39 4.98 -10.89 -10.94
N VAL A 40 5.43 -10.47 -9.74
CA VAL A 40 5.56 -9.06 -9.39
C VAL A 40 6.58 -8.35 -10.30
N ILE A 41 7.76 -8.96 -10.54
CA ILE A 41 8.77 -8.40 -11.44
C ILE A 41 8.20 -8.26 -12.85
N ALA A 42 7.49 -9.29 -13.34
CA ALA A 42 6.89 -9.26 -14.67
C ALA A 42 5.77 -8.19 -14.81
N SER A 43 5.11 -7.83 -13.70
CA SER A 43 4.05 -6.81 -13.69
C SER A 43 4.56 -5.37 -13.67
N GLU A 44 5.83 -5.15 -13.26
CA GLU A 44 6.44 -3.83 -13.18
C GLU A 44 7.30 -3.52 -14.40
N ALA A 45 7.15 -2.33 -14.97
CA ALA A 45 7.95 -1.87 -16.10
C ALA A 45 9.30 -1.27 -15.67
N MET A 46 9.81 -1.68 -14.50
CA MET A 46 11.03 -1.15 -13.88
C MET A 46 12.00 -2.27 -13.54
N THR A 47 13.30 -1.95 -13.51
CA THR A 47 14.33 -2.89 -13.03
C THR A 47 14.44 -2.78 -11.52
N PRO A 48 14.41 -3.89 -10.75
CA PRO A 48 14.65 -3.87 -9.32
C PRO A 48 16.04 -3.30 -8.98
N THR A 49 16.13 -2.50 -7.93
CA THR A 49 17.42 -2.03 -7.37
C THR A 49 17.99 -3.01 -6.34
N GLU A 50 17.13 -3.82 -5.74
CA GLU A 50 17.47 -4.85 -4.77
C GLU A 50 16.41 -5.96 -4.85
N LYS A 51 16.83 -7.23 -4.70
CA LYS A 51 15.95 -8.38 -4.63
C LYS A 51 16.55 -9.44 -3.74
N ASP A 52 15.74 -9.98 -2.81
CA ASP A 52 16.01 -11.19 -2.06
C ASP A 52 14.73 -12.05 -1.92
N GLU A 53 14.75 -13.07 -1.06
CA GLU A 53 13.61 -14.00 -0.86
C GLU A 53 12.40 -13.32 -0.17
N THR A 54 12.61 -12.21 0.53
CA THR A 54 11.62 -11.54 1.37
C THR A 54 11.14 -10.20 0.79
N LYS A 55 11.91 -9.62 -0.12
CA LYS A 55 11.61 -8.28 -0.65
C LYS A 55 12.13 -8.07 -2.08
N ILE A 56 11.45 -7.16 -2.78
CA ILE A 56 11.92 -6.55 -4.04
C ILE A 56 11.80 -5.04 -3.87
N LYS A 57 12.87 -4.32 -4.21
CA LYS A 57 12.93 -2.88 -4.10
C LYS A 57 13.12 -2.22 -5.46
N TYR A 58 12.45 -1.08 -5.65
CA TYR A 58 12.61 -0.20 -6.80
C TYR A 58 12.79 1.23 -6.33
N LYS A 59 13.42 2.08 -7.13
CA LYS A 59 13.38 3.54 -6.97
C LYS A 59 12.37 4.11 -7.97
N THR A 60 11.46 4.94 -7.48
CA THR A 60 10.43 5.56 -8.30
C THR A 60 10.00 6.92 -7.74
N ARG A 61 8.96 7.52 -8.33
CA ARG A 61 8.42 8.80 -7.85
C ARG A 61 6.91 8.73 -7.72
N ILE A 62 6.40 9.24 -6.60
CA ILE A 62 4.96 9.49 -6.39
C ILE A 62 4.77 10.95 -5.96
N LEU A 63 3.75 11.64 -6.48
CA LEU A 63 3.44 13.02 -6.11
C LEU A 63 4.67 13.96 -6.15
N ASN A 64 5.54 13.81 -7.15
CA ASN A 64 6.81 14.53 -7.30
C ASN A 64 7.80 14.34 -6.15
N LYS A 65 7.74 13.22 -5.42
CA LYS A 65 8.68 12.80 -4.39
C LYS A 65 9.40 11.55 -4.82
N ASN A 66 10.72 11.48 -4.56
CA ASN A 66 11.46 10.24 -4.71
C ASN A 66 11.06 9.29 -3.59
N VAL A 67 10.83 8.05 -3.94
CA VAL A 67 10.46 6.99 -2.98
C VAL A 67 11.15 5.69 -3.36
N GLU A 68 11.45 4.89 -2.35
CA GLU A 68 11.68 3.47 -2.52
C GLU A 68 10.32 2.77 -2.51
N LEU A 69 10.06 1.98 -3.54
CA LEU A 69 8.92 1.09 -3.62
C LEU A 69 9.38 -0.30 -3.19
N LEU A 70 8.80 -0.84 -2.13
CA LEU A 70 9.06 -2.19 -1.64
C LEU A 70 7.86 -3.08 -1.90
N TYR A 71 8.14 -4.30 -2.33
CA TYR A 71 7.23 -5.44 -2.29
C TYR A 71 7.75 -6.43 -1.27
N LEU A 72 6.88 -6.92 -0.38
CA LEU A 72 7.23 -7.75 0.76
C LEU A 72 6.59 -9.13 0.60
N PHE A 73 7.40 -10.18 0.80
CA PHE A 73 7.01 -11.56 0.57
C PHE A 73 7.16 -12.40 1.84
N ALA A 74 6.23 -13.33 2.04
CA ALA A 74 6.37 -14.43 2.98
C ALA A 74 5.90 -15.71 2.30
N GLN A 75 6.66 -16.80 2.47
CA GLN A 75 6.36 -18.08 1.83
C GLN A 75 6.13 -17.98 0.31
N ASN A 76 6.98 -17.21 -0.36
CA ASN A 76 6.92 -16.92 -1.80
C ASN A 76 5.61 -16.24 -2.27
N LYS A 77 4.90 -15.54 -1.38
CA LYS A 77 3.65 -14.82 -1.67
C LYS A 77 3.79 -13.36 -1.33
N LEU A 78 3.33 -12.49 -2.23
CA LEU A 78 3.22 -11.04 -1.96
C LEU A 78 2.18 -10.81 -0.86
N ILE A 79 2.63 -10.26 0.27
CA ILE A 79 1.80 -10.00 1.44
C ILE A 79 1.65 -8.52 1.76
N GLY A 80 2.56 -7.69 1.27
CA GLY A 80 2.56 -6.25 1.53
C GLY A 80 3.38 -5.48 0.50
N ALA A 81 3.17 -4.17 0.47
CA ALA A 81 3.95 -3.24 -0.32
C ALA A 81 4.02 -1.88 0.37
N SER A 82 5.12 -1.16 0.18
CA SER A 82 5.34 0.14 0.81
C SER A 82 5.94 1.14 -0.17
N TYR A 83 5.56 2.40 -0.01
CA TYR A 83 6.35 3.54 -0.50
C TYR A 83 7.06 4.18 0.69
N LEU A 84 8.38 4.15 0.70
CA LEU A 84 9.22 4.83 1.67
C LEU A 84 9.77 6.11 1.05
N LEU A 85 9.59 7.25 1.70
CA LEU A 85 10.13 8.52 1.21
C LEU A 85 11.66 8.46 1.17
N ASP A 86 12.25 8.64 -0.03
CA ASP A 86 13.70 8.68 -0.29
C ASP A 86 14.12 10.13 -0.56
N GLU A 87 13.91 11.01 0.43
CA GLU A 87 14.25 12.43 0.37
C GLU A 87 15.03 12.83 1.63
N ASN A 88 16.10 13.54 1.44
CA ASN A 88 16.90 14.06 2.56
C ASN A 88 16.56 15.54 2.80
N TYR A 89 15.77 15.83 3.82
CA TYR A 89 15.36 17.20 4.16
C TYR A 89 16.16 17.74 5.34
N ILE A 90 16.92 18.81 5.11
CA ILE A 90 17.58 19.57 6.19
C ILE A 90 16.53 20.19 7.12
N ASN A 91 15.41 20.70 6.55
CA ASN A 91 14.31 21.24 7.33
C ASN A 91 13.22 20.18 7.52
N SER A 92 13.07 19.68 8.74
CA SER A 92 12.15 18.60 9.10
C SER A 92 10.67 18.96 8.95
N GLU A 93 10.30 20.26 8.87
CA GLU A 93 8.94 20.69 8.50
C GLU A 93 8.53 20.17 7.11
N ARG A 94 9.48 19.88 6.22
CA ARG A 94 9.17 19.33 4.89
C ARG A 94 8.66 17.90 4.96
N PHE A 95 9.05 17.12 5.97
CA PHE A 95 8.49 15.79 6.20
C PHE A 95 7.01 15.88 6.59
N LEU A 96 6.65 16.81 7.51
CA LEU A 96 5.25 17.06 7.89
C LEU A 96 4.40 17.42 6.68
N LYS A 97 4.88 18.35 5.83
CA LYS A 97 4.18 18.74 4.60
C LYS A 97 4.05 17.58 3.61
N THR A 98 5.04 16.70 3.54
CA THR A 98 5.00 15.53 2.66
C THR A 98 3.99 14.51 3.17
N TYR A 99 3.98 14.23 4.47
CA TYR A 99 2.99 13.39 5.13
C TYR A 99 1.56 13.90 4.91
N ASP A 100 1.32 15.19 5.16
CA ASP A 100 0.01 15.81 4.95
C ASP A 100 -0.45 15.66 3.49
N ARG A 101 0.46 15.79 2.52
CA ARG A 101 0.18 15.58 1.10
C ARG A 101 -0.16 14.13 0.78
N PHE A 102 0.61 13.16 1.30
CA PHE A 102 0.34 11.73 1.12
C PHE A 102 -1.00 11.36 1.72
N LYS A 103 -1.25 11.76 2.96
CA LYS A 103 -2.54 11.59 3.65
C LYS A 103 -3.69 12.20 2.86
N GLY A 104 -3.52 13.42 2.35
CA GLY A 104 -4.54 14.10 1.54
C GLY A 104 -4.92 13.34 0.27
N GLU A 105 -3.96 12.74 -0.45
CA GLU A 105 -4.24 11.90 -1.62
C GLU A 105 -4.89 10.56 -1.24
N LEU A 106 -4.51 9.98 -0.11
CA LEU A 106 -5.16 8.77 0.42
C LEU A 106 -6.62 9.04 0.82
N ILE A 107 -6.91 10.20 1.42
CA ILE A 107 -8.28 10.63 1.72
C ILE A 107 -9.11 10.77 0.44
N LYS A 108 -8.56 11.35 -0.63
CA LYS A 108 -9.25 11.43 -1.93
C LYS A 108 -9.56 10.06 -2.51
N LYS A 109 -8.64 9.10 -2.33
CA LYS A 109 -8.77 7.75 -2.88
C LYS A 109 -9.67 6.83 -2.07
N TYR A 110 -9.54 6.86 -0.74
CA TYR A 110 -10.18 5.89 0.17
C TYR A 110 -11.28 6.52 1.05
N GLY A 111 -11.48 7.84 0.97
CA GLY A 111 -12.38 8.57 1.85
C GLY A 111 -11.76 8.87 3.23
N PRO A 112 -12.58 9.25 4.22
CA PRO A 112 -12.10 9.57 5.56
C PRO A 112 -11.42 8.35 6.20
N PRO A 113 -10.30 8.55 6.94
CA PRO A 113 -9.59 7.45 7.58
C PRO A 113 -10.39 6.86 8.75
N LYS A 114 -10.18 5.58 9.03
CA LYS A 114 -10.72 4.92 10.24
C LYS A 114 -9.99 5.34 11.51
N LYS A 115 -8.69 5.67 11.39
CA LYS A 115 -7.87 6.20 12.48
C LYS A 115 -6.98 7.33 11.96
N ASP A 116 -6.85 8.38 12.71
CA ASP A 116 -5.98 9.53 12.45
C ASP A 116 -5.40 9.99 13.77
N ILE A 117 -4.18 9.56 14.07
CA ILE A 117 -3.56 9.67 15.39
C ILE A 117 -2.31 10.53 15.29
N THR A 118 -2.21 11.51 16.17
CA THR A 118 -0.96 12.21 16.48
C THR A 118 -0.58 11.85 17.91
N HIS A 119 0.48 11.08 18.06
CA HIS A 119 0.97 10.60 19.34
C HIS A 119 2.18 11.42 19.81
N TRP A 120 2.02 12.14 20.92
CA TRP A 120 3.09 12.90 21.56
C TRP A 120 3.73 12.06 22.67
N LYS A 121 5.00 11.69 22.47
CA LYS A 121 5.83 11.02 23.49
C LYS A 121 6.47 12.01 24.46
N ASN A 122 6.58 13.30 24.03
CA ASN A 122 7.11 14.39 24.82
C ASN A 122 6.43 15.70 24.42
N ASP A 123 5.87 16.44 25.37
CA ASP A 123 5.06 17.64 25.15
C ASP A 123 5.85 18.94 25.03
N THR A 124 7.21 18.91 25.10
CA THR A 124 8.09 20.10 25.10
C THR A 124 7.78 21.08 23.96
N TYR A 125 7.45 20.59 22.77
CA TYR A 125 7.16 21.43 21.61
C TYR A 125 5.70 21.35 21.13
N LYS A 126 4.83 20.70 21.86
CA LYS A 126 3.45 20.42 21.44
C LYS A 126 2.61 21.67 21.23
N SER A 127 2.78 22.68 22.09
CA SER A 127 2.05 23.96 22.01
C SER A 127 2.60 24.93 20.95
N ASP A 128 3.80 24.71 20.43
CA ASP A 128 4.45 25.56 19.43
C ASP A 128 4.51 24.84 18.06
N ARG A 129 3.55 25.12 17.18
CA ARG A 129 3.44 24.51 15.85
C ARG A 129 4.71 24.72 15.00
N SER A 130 5.42 25.83 15.18
CA SER A 130 6.66 26.12 14.43
C SER A 130 7.81 25.17 14.78
N LYS A 131 7.71 24.45 15.89
CA LYS A 131 8.72 23.48 16.37
C LYS A 131 8.33 22.03 16.16
N TRP A 132 7.22 21.73 15.50
CA TRP A 132 6.79 20.35 15.29
C TRP A 132 7.75 19.54 14.42
N GLY A 133 8.38 20.15 13.41
CA GLY A 133 9.45 19.51 12.65
C GLY A 133 10.62 19.11 13.53
N LYS A 134 11.01 19.98 14.49
CA LYS A 134 12.05 19.68 15.48
C LYS A 134 11.61 18.56 16.44
N ALA A 135 10.35 18.61 16.92
CA ALA A 135 9.79 17.56 17.76
C ALA A 135 9.82 16.20 17.06
N LEU A 136 9.46 16.16 15.75
CA LEU A 136 9.55 14.97 14.92
C LEU A 136 10.98 14.42 14.85
N SER A 137 11.98 15.26 14.59
CA SER A 137 13.38 14.83 14.50
C SER A 137 13.94 14.29 15.81
N PHE A 138 13.33 14.66 16.94
CA PHE A 138 13.71 14.16 18.27
C PHE A 138 12.86 12.93 18.69
N GLY A 139 11.99 12.45 17.83
CA GLY A 139 11.09 11.34 18.16
C GLY A 139 10.02 11.68 19.22
N TYR A 140 9.74 12.99 19.46
CA TYR A 140 8.77 13.44 20.44
C TYR A 140 7.33 13.33 19.96
N VAL A 141 7.12 13.24 18.65
CA VAL A 141 5.81 13.10 18.03
C VAL A 141 5.89 12.15 16.87
N GLU A 142 4.83 11.37 16.71
CA GLU A 142 4.61 10.50 15.56
C GLU A 142 3.18 10.63 15.05
N TYR A 143 2.98 10.36 13.77
CA TYR A 143 1.70 10.48 13.08
C TYR A 143 1.37 9.14 12.43
N PHE A 144 0.14 8.70 12.58
CA PHE A 144 -0.37 7.46 12.00
C PHE A 144 -1.79 7.67 11.49
N THR A 145 -2.03 7.36 10.23
CA THR A 145 -3.36 7.39 9.65
C THR A 145 -3.64 6.05 8.97
N TYR A 146 -4.88 5.54 9.11
CA TYR A 146 -5.22 4.17 8.72
C TYR A 146 -6.56 4.08 8.00
N TRP A 147 -6.61 3.27 6.94
CA TRP A 147 -7.79 2.94 6.15
C TRP A 147 -7.91 1.43 5.96
N GLU A 148 -9.11 0.99 5.63
CA GLU A 148 -9.40 -0.34 5.11
C GLU A 148 -10.04 -0.21 3.73
N ALA A 149 -9.53 -0.97 2.78
CA ALA A 149 -10.08 -1.19 1.45
C ALA A 149 -10.35 -2.68 1.26
N PRO A 150 -11.08 -3.13 0.25
CA PRO A 150 -11.37 -4.54 0.03
C PRO A 150 -10.09 -5.40 0.02
N GLY A 151 -9.94 -6.29 1.00
CA GLY A 151 -8.81 -7.19 1.16
C GLY A 151 -7.47 -6.54 1.51
N THR A 152 -7.44 -5.23 1.80
CA THR A 152 -6.20 -4.46 1.98
C THR A 152 -6.34 -3.47 3.13
N THR A 153 -5.36 -3.45 4.04
CA THR A 153 -5.18 -2.31 4.95
C THR A 153 -4.19 -1.32 4.34
N VAL A 154 -4.42 -0.04 4.57
CA VAL A 154 -3.56 1.05 4.12
C VAL A 154 -3.21 1.93 5.30
N SER A 155 -1.94 2.24 5.49
CA SER A 155 -1.51 3.23 6.48
C SER A 155 -0.60 4.29 5.87
N CYS A 156 -0.57 5.44 6.52
CA CYS A 156 0.41 6.50 6.26
C CYS A 156 1.05 6.86 7.58
N GLU A 157 2.37 6.76 7.64
CA GLU A 157 3.14 6.97 8.87
C GLU A 157 4.18 8.06 8.70
N LEU A 158 4.43 8.76 9.80
CA LEU A 158 5.54 9.70 9.93
C LEU A 158 6.07 9.63 11.36
N LYS A 159 7.32 9.19 11.50
CA LYS A 159 7.97 9.02 12.81
C LYS A 159 9.49 9.14 12.69
N GLU A 160 10.15 9.39 13.79
CA GLU A 160 11.59 9.15 13.92
C GLU A 160 11.83 7.67 14.22
N GLN A 161 12.81 7.09 13.52
CA GLN A 161 13.27 5.72 13.74
C GLN A 161 14.77 5.64 13.47
N ASN A 162 15.55 5.17 14.46
CA ASN A 162 17.00 5.02 14.34
C ASN A 162 17.71 6.30 13.87
N TYR A 163 17.34 7.45 14.42
CA TYR A 163 17.87 8.79 14.10
C TYR A 163 17.52 9.33 12.71
N TYR A 164 16.61 8.66 11.98
CA TYR A 164 16.08 9.11 10.69
C TYR A 164 14.59 9.36 10.78
N VAL A 165 14.09 10.32 10.01
CA VAL A 165 12.65 10.51 9.85
C VAL A 165 12.15 9.59 8.78
N LEU A 166 11.32 8.62 9.18
CA LEU A 166 10.60 7.72 8.28
C LEU A 166 9.25 8.35 7.91
N CYS A 167 8.96 8.43 6.62
CA CYS A 167 7.64 8.75 6.08
C CYS A 167 7.26 7.67 5.08
N SER A 168 6.17 6.93 5.35
CA SER A 168 5.76 5.80 4.51
C SER A 168 4.27 5.81 4.19
N ILE A 169 3.92 5.09 3.13
CA ILE A 169 2.57 4.61 2.84
C ILE A 169 2.67 3.10 2.70
N ASP A 170 1.96 2.38 3.55
CA ASP A 170 2.06 0.92 3.63
C ASP A 170 0.72 0.28 3.25
N TYR A 171 0.79 -0.81 2.50
CA TYR A 171 -0.33 -1.62 2.03
C TYR A 171 -0.09 -3.06 2.47
N TRP A 172 -1.08 -3.67 3.13
CA TRP A 172 -0.96 -5.05 3.59
C TRP A 172 -2.18 -5.87 3.19
N SER A 173 -1.95 -7.11 2.81
CA SER A 173 -3.02 -8.08 2.64
C SER A 173 -3.68 -8.37 3.98
N MET A 174 -4.99 -8.20 4.09
CA MET A 174 -5.75 -8.56 5.31
C MET A 174 -5.69 -10.06 5.59
N GLU A 175 -5.59 -10.88 4.55
CA GLU A 175 -5.58 -12.34 4.65
C GLU A 175 -4.18 -12.90 4.91
N LEU A 176 -3.15 -12.36 4.20
CA LEU A 176 -1.83 -12.97 4.15
C LEU A 176 -0.80 -12.31 5.09
N SER A 177 -1.09 -11.16 5.70
CA SER A 177 -0.15 -10.47 6.60
C SER A 177 0.25 -11.30 7.81
N ASN A 178 -0.61 -12.23 8.25
CA ASN A 178 -0.31 -13.17 9.35
C ASN A 178 0.80 -14.20 9.03
N LEU A 179 1.22 -14.30 7.76
CA LEU A 179 2.35 -15.16 7.37
C LEU A 179 3.70 -14.62 7.85
N LEU A 180 3.80 -13.32 8.19
CA LEU A 180 5.01 -12.74 8.81
C LEU A 180 5.30 -13.35 10.16
N ASP A 181 4.29 -13.44 11.03
CA ASP A 181 4.44 -13.93 12.41
C ASP A 181 4.90 -15.40 12.47
N LYS A 182 4.55 -16.19 11.45
CA LYS A 182 4.93 -17.60 11.37
C LYS A 182 6.41 -17.83 11.01
N ASN A 183 7.05 -16.86 10.38
CA ASN A 183 8.48 -16.95 10.04
C ASN A 183 9.37 -16.58 11.24
N GLU A 184 8.96 -15.61 12.07
CA GLU A 184 9.71 -15.23 13.28
C GLU A 184 9.68 -16.31 14.36
N THR A 185 8.65 -17.16 14.39
CA THR A 185 8.55 -18.26 15.39
C THR A 185 9.36 -19.49 15.03
N LYS A 186 9.82 -19.65 13.78
CA LYS A 186 10.67 -20.77 13.37
C LYS A 186 12.14 -20.63 13.76
N ASP A 187 12.61 -19.40 13.98
CA ASP A 187 14.01 -19.10 14.30
C ASP A 187 14.26 -18.83 15.79
N LYS A 188 13.27 -19.01 16.67
CA LYS A 188 13.49 -19.01 18.12
C LYS A 188 13.94 -20.41 18.53
N PRO A 189 15.21 -20.59 18.99
CA PRO A 189 15.61 -21.86 19.61
C PRO A 189 14.71 -22.10 20.81
N ASP A 190 14.29 -23.37 20.96
CA ASP A 190 13.54 -23.86 22.10
C ASP A 190 14.29 -23.44 23.39
N PRO A 191 13.67 -22.72 24.32
CA PRO A 191 14.35 -22.24 25.52
C PRO A 191 14.65 -23.33 26.57
N PHE A 192 14.52 -24.63 26.22
CA PHE A 192 14.84 -25.76 27.12
C PHE A 192 15.73 -26.81 26.47
#